data_0ca3dd05866388707eac989ad49bde61
#
_entry.id   0ca3dd05866388707eac989ad49bde61
#
_cell.length_a   1.000
_cell.length_b   1.000
_cell.length_c   1.000
_cell.angle_alpha   90.00
_cell.angle_beta   90.00
_cell.angle_gamma   90.00
#
_symmetry.space_group_name_H-M   'P 1'
#
loop_
_entity.id
_entity.type
_entity.pdbx_description
1 polymer ?
#
loop_
_entity_poly.entity_id
_entity_poly.type
_entity_poly.pdbx_seq_one_letter_code
_entity_poly.pdbx_strand_id
1 'polypeptide(L)'
;DVLVYPNEDDENVPRVRTVPAGRAERIVKVQKEAVRQQREKSQRMLFIAFAAIGFLLLIAALQSGDLFTLLFGGFLLVFGYMFIRSRLGAVDDSRIPKVLVKHDLNELPPFVDATATLSGSLLGDVRHDPFQSGGMETPAHDRVEPGAIHRAHKGVLYIDEINLLRLEEQQALLTAMQDRAFPISGRSERSSGALTKTEPVPCDFILIAAGNLDAIQGMHPALRSRIRGYGYEVYVNSEMPDTSRNRRRLIRFIAQEVLRDQDTVREIPHFDKSAVAIILREAQRRAGRRGKLSLRLRELGGLVRIAGDLAVEAGAPLTSAEHVLGARNIAKPLEQQVADRMIERRQDYAMLVNSGERVGRVNGLAVLGANSGLSDFSGIMLPVEALVTPSQGGGGKIHATGGLSDLAKESVTNVSAVIKKLTGKDISDYDIHIQFVDTHGVDGDSASITIATAIISALENIPIRQDLAMTGSLSVRGEVLPIGGVTAKIEAAARSGVKTIVVPRANMQDVLLDDRFEDMVEVVAVDTLDEVMQYALIKHEQKASLVERLEAVIDRLTPEMQSKISLV
;
A
#
# COMPACT_ATOMS: atom_id res chain seq x y z
N ASP A 1 -34.94 -7.95 -2.59
CA ASP A 1 -34.40 -9.22 -3.12
C ASP A 1 -34.28 -9.14 -4.65
N VAL A 2 -33.39 -9.91 -5.22
CA VAL A 2 -33.18 -10.01 -6.67
C VAL A 2 -33.37 -11.46 -7.09
N LEU A 3 -34.24 -11.66 -8.08
CA LEU A 3 -34.55 -12.97 -8.67
C LEU A 3 -34.06 -13.01 -10.12
N VAL A 4 -33.53 -14.15 -10.54
CA VAL A 4 -33.17 -14.43 -11.93
C VAL A 4 -34.11 -15.49 -12.48
N TYR A 5 -34.74 -15.18 -13.59
CA TYR A 5 -35.71 -16.02 -14.29
C TYR A 5 -35.12 -16.56 -15.58
N PRO A 6 -35.53 -17.74 -16.02
CA PRO A 6 -35.26 -18.18 -17.38
C PRO A 6 -35.87 -17.21 -18.39
N ASN A 7 -35.25 -17.05 -19.52
CA ASN A 7 -35.78 -16.28 -20.65
C ASN A 7 -36.17 -17.26 -21.76
N GLU A 8 -37.47 -17.30 -22.08
CA GLU A 8 -37.99 -18.21 -23.11
C GLU A 8 -37.57 -17.75 -24.53
N ASP A 9 -37.23 -16.45 -24.71
CA ASP A 9 -36.86 -15.89 -26.01
C ASP A 9 -35.37 -16.11 -26.29
N ASP A 10 -34.50 -16.09 -25.27
CA ASP A 10 -33.06 -16.33 -25.36
C ASP A 10 -32.50 -16.89 -24.03
N GLU A 11 -32.17 -18.16 -24.00
CA GLU A 11 -31.64 -18.84 -22.82
C GLU A 11 -30.32 -18.23 -22.31
N ASN A 12 -29.55 -17.56 -23.17
CA ASN A 12 -28.27 -16.94 -22.81
C ASN A 12 -28.43 -15.55 -22.17
N VAL A 13 -29.66 -15.02 -22.14
CA VAL A 13 -29.97 -13.72 -21.53
C VAL A 13 -31.03 -13.89 -20.43
N PRO A 14 -30.65 -14.43 -19.25
CA PRO A 14 -31.56 -14.57 -18.11
C PRO A 14 -32.17 -13.23 -17.69
N ARG A 15 -33.48 -13.23 -17.42
CA ARG A 15 -34.23 -12.03 -17.00
C ARG A 15 -34.06 -11.77 -15.51
N VAL A 16 -33.96 -10.49 -15.12
CA VAL A 16 -33.75 -10.07 -13.74
C VAL A 16 -34.97 -9.30 -13.23
N ARG A 17 -35.45 -9.67 -12.04
CA ARG A 17 -36.57 -8.95 -11.38
C ARG A 17 -36.22 -8.64 -9.93
N THR A 18 -36.56 -7.42 -9.52
CA THR A 18 -36.48 -6.98 -8.13
C THR A 18 -37.82 -7.13 -7.44
N VAL A 19 -37.79 -7.60 -6.21
CA VAL A 19 -38.97 -7.74 -5.35
C VAL A 19 -38.65 -7.16 -3.96
N PRO A 20 -39.64 -6.75 -3.19
CA PRO A 20 -39.41 -6.29 -1.82
C PRO A 20 -38.65 -7.31 -0.97
N ALA A 21 -37.84 -6.83 -0.02
CA ALA A 21 -37.05 -7.67 0.89
C ALA A 21 -37.91 -8.74 1.58
N GLY A 22 -37.37 -9.96 1.71
CA GLY A 22 -38.03 -11.12 2.32
C GLY A 22 -39.12 -11.78 1.47
N ARG A 23 -39.39 -11.30 0.25
CA ARG A 23 -40.43 -11.91 -0.64
C ARG A 23 -39.88 -12.93 -1.63
N ALA A 24 -38.58 -12.92 -1.94
CA ALA A 24 -38.01 -13.79 -2.96
C ALA A 24 -38.22 -15.27 -2.66
N GLU A 25 -37.95 -15.71 -1.44
CA GLU A 25 -38.09 -17.12 -1.04
C GLU A 25 -39.56 -17.58 -1.11
N ARG A 26 -40.49 -16.70 -0.73
CA ARG A 26 -41.92 -17.00 -0.81
C ARG A 26 -42.38 -17.17 -2.26
N ILE A 27 -41.88 -16.33 -3.17
CA ILE A 27 -42.18 -16.43 -4.60
C ILE A 27 -41.64 -17.75 -5.16
N VAL A 28 -40.37 -18.07 -4.86
CA VAL A 28 -39.75 -19.34 -5.29
C VAL A 28 -40.50 -20.54 -4.72
N LYS A 29 -40.92 -20.50 -3.44
CA LYS A 29 -41.68 -21.57 -2.82
C LYS A 29 -43.03 -21.77 -3.50
N VAL A 30 -43.79 -20.69 -3.74
CA VAL A 30 -45.10 -20.77 -4.44
C VAL A 30 -44.93 -21.33 -5.86
N GLN A 31 -43.87 -20.92 -6.57
CA GLN A 31 -43.64 -21.42 -7.91
C GLN A 31 -43.21 -22.90 -7.89
N LYS A 32 -42.37 -23.32 -6.94
CA LYS A 32 -42.01 -24.75 -6.74
C LYS A 32 -43.26 -25.59 -6.47
N GLU A 33 -44.17 -25.11 -5.62
CA GLU A 33 -45.46 -25.79 -5.35
C GLU A 33 -46.36 -25.85 -6.59
N ALA A 34 -46.43 -24.79 -7.38
CA ALA A 34 -47.20 -24.75 -8.62
C ALA A 34 -46.66 -25.73 -9.67
N VAL A 35 -45.31 -25.73 -9.87
CA VAL A 35 -44.61 -26.67 -10.77
C VAL A 35 -44.83 -28.11 -10.31
N ARG A 36 -44.75 -28.38 -9.01
CA ARG A 36 -45.00 -29.71 -8.44
C ARG A 36 -46.46 -30.16 -8.70
N GLN A 37 -47.44 -29.30 -8.45
CA GLN A 37 -48.83 -29.62 -8.73
C GLN A 37 -49.09 -29.88 -10.22
N GLN A 38 -48.51 -29.08 -11.09
CA GLN A 38 -48.62 -29.27 -12.54
C GLN A 38 -47.96 -30.60 -12.96
N ARG A 39 -46.79 -30.92 -12.43
CA ARG A 39 -46.11 -32.20 -12.64
C ARG A 39 -46.96 -33.39 -12.20
N GLU A 40 -47.56 -33.32 -11.02
CA GLU A 40 -48.47 -34.37 -10.54
C GLU A 40 -49.69 -34.54 -11.45
N LYS A 41 -50.32 -33.44 -11.92
CA LYS A 41 -51.40 -33.47 -12.89
C LYS A 41 -50.97 -34.08 -14.22
N SER A 42 -49.84 -33.66 -14.78
CA SER A 42 -49.29 -34.20 -16.03
C SER A 42 -48.94 -35.67 -15.91
N GLN A 43 -48.34 -36.08 -14.78
CA GLN A 43 -48.02 -37.49 -14.53
C GLN A 43 -49.30 -38.36 -14.36
N ARG A 44 -50.33 -37.84 -13.72
CA ARG A 44 -51.63 -38.52 -13.62
C ARG A 44 -52.31 -38.68 -14.98
N MET A 45 -52.32 -37.62 -15.79
CA MET A 45 -52.84 -37.67 -17.15
C MET A 45 -52.06 -38.67 -18.05
N LEU A 46 -50.71 -38.64 -17.94
CA LEU A 46 -49.86 -39.56 -18.65
C LEU A 46 -50.14 -41.01 -18.23
N PHE A 47 -50.27 -41.25 -16.91
CA PHE A 47 -50.62 -42.58 -16.40
C PHE A 47 -52.00 -43.06 -16.91
N ILE A 48 -53.01 -42.20 -16.90
CA ILE A 48 -54.37 -42.53 -17.40
C ILE A 48 -54.32 -42.83 -18.91
N ALA A 49 -53.55 -42.06 -19.71
CA ALA A 49 -53.41 -42.29 -21.14
C ALA A 49 -52.73 -43.64 -21.42
N PHE A 50 -51.62 -43.91 -20.72
CA PHE A 50 -50.92 -45.21 -20.88
C PHE A 50 -51.73 -46.39 -20.36
N ALA A 51 -52.52 -46.22 -19.28
CA ALA A 51 -53.43 -47.23 -18.79
C ALA A 51 -54.58 -47.51 -19.80
N ALA A 52 -55.13 -46.49 -20.43
CA ALA A 52 -56.13 -46.62 -21.49
C ALA A 52 -55.58 -47.37 -22.72
N ILE A 53 -54.38 -47.04 -23.16
CA ILE A 53 -53.71 -47.75 -24.27
C ILE A 53 -53.42 -49.20 -23.88
N GLY A 54 -52.99 -49.45 -22.63
CA GLY A 54 -52.74 -50.78 -22.11
C GLY A 54 -54.02 -51.64 -22.06
N PHE A 55 -55.17 -51.00 -21.66
CA PHE A 55 -56.47 -51.67 -21.66
C PHE A 55 -56.95 -52.02 -23.08
N LEU A 56 -56.75 -51.12 -24.05
CA LEU A 56 -57.04 -51.41 -25.47
C LEU A 56 -56.20 -52.53 -26.03
N LEU A 57 -54.89 -52.56 -25.69
CA LEU A 57 -53.99 -53.64 -26.09
C LEU A 57 -54.37 -54.98 -25.46
N LEU A 58 -54.82 -54.95 -24.20
CA LEU A 58 -55.33 -56.16 -23.53
C LEU A 58 -56.58 -56.72 -24.24
N ILE A 59 -57.52 -55.86 -24.60
CA ILE A 59 -58.71 -56.27 -25.37
C ILE A 59 -58.31 -56.86 -26.74
N ALA A 60 -57.42 -56.20 -27.47
CA ALA A 60 -56.93 -56.69 -28.75
C ALA A 60 -56.20 -58.02 -28.65
N ALA A 61 -55.39 -58.25 -27.62
CA ALA A 61 -54.69 -59.50 -27.37
C ALA A 61 -55.63 -60.64 -26.97
N LEU A 62 -56.69 -60.35 -26.21
CA LEU A 62 -57.72 -61.31 -25.88
C LEU A 62 -58.56 -61.73 -27.10
N GLN A 63 -58.76 -60.86 -28.06
CA GLN A 63 -59.46 -61.19 -29.33
C GLN A 63 -58.57 -61.96 -30.30
N SER A 64 -57.26 -61.68 -30.37
CA SER A 64 -56.35 -62.32 -31.31
C SER A 64 -55.69 -63.62 -30.75
N GLY A 65 -55.73 -63.85 -29.44
CA GLY A 65 -55.08 -65.01 -28.80
C GLY A 65 -53.55 -64.96 -28.79
N ASP A 66 -52.96 -63.78 -29.13
CA ASP A 66 -51.49 -63.65 -29.30
C ASP A 66 -50.85 -63.09 -28.02
N LEU A 67 -50.20 -64.03 -27.25
CA LEU A 67 -49.50 -63.70 -26.05
C LEU A 67 -48.25 -62.82 -26.26
N PHE A 68 -47.65 -62.90 -27.46
CA PHE A 68 -46.46 -62.13 -27.78
C PHE A 68 -46.82 -60.63 -27.91
N THR A 69 -47.89 -60.28 -28.55
CA THR A 69 -48.40 -58.91 -28.66
C THR A 69 -48.71 -58.30 -27.29
N LEU A 70 -49.20 -59.09 -26.34
CA LEU A 70 -49.44 -58.62 -24.97
C LEU A 70 -48.16 -58.32 -24.19
N LEU A 71 -47.17 -59.23 -24.24
CA LEU A 71 -45.92 -59.10 -23.52
C LEU A 71 -45.03 -58.00 -24.10
N PHE A 72 -44.87 -57.95 -25.44
CA PHE A 72 -44.01 -56.95 -26.10
C PHE A 72 -44.65 -55.55 -26.09
N GLY A 73 -45.96 -55.48 -26.30
CA GLY A 73 -46.70 -54.22 -26.21
C GLY A 73 -46.72 -53.65 -24.79
N GLY A 74 -46.86 -54.51 -23.78
CA GLY A 74 -46.79 -54.14 -22.39
C GLY A 74 -45.40 -53.61 -22.01
N PHE A 75 -44.35 -54.29 -22.48
CA PHE A 75 -42.95 -53.83 -22.26
C PHE A 75 -42.69 -52.42 -22.89
N LEU A 76 -43.12 -52.24 -24.14
CA LEU A 76 -43.00 -50.94 -24.84
C LEU A 76 -43.78 -49.82 -24.13
N LEU A 77 -44.95 -50.12 -23.59
CA LEU A 77 -45.77 -49.16 -22.84
C LEU A 77 -45.10 -48.76 -21.54
N VAL A 78 -44.58 -49.72 -20.74
CA VAL A 78 -43.88 -49.43 -19.49
C VAL A 78 -42.59 -48.62 -19.77
N PHE A 79 -41.84 -49.02 -20.78
CA PHE A 79 -40.62 -48.32 -21.17
C PHE A 79 -40.93 -46.89 -21.67
N GLY A 80 -41.90 -46.73 -22.55
CA GLY A 80 -42.37 -45.43 -23.03
C GLY A 80 -42.86 -44.53 -21.91
N TYR A 81 -43.62 -45.06 -20.99
CA TYR A 81 -44.08 -44.34 -19.80
C TYR A 81 -42.89 -43.86 -18.94
N MET A 82 -41.92 -44.75 -18.64
CA MET A 82 -40.77 -44.37 -17.83
C MET A 82 -39.91 -43.32 -18.53
N PHE A 83 -39.71 -43.43 -19.86
CA PHE A 83 -38.95 -42.50 -20.65
C PHE A 83 -39.58 -41.12 -20.70
N ILE A 84 -40.89 -41.01 -20.98
CA ILE A 84 -41.59 -39.75 -21.02
C ILE A 84 -41.67 -39.11 -19.64
N ARG A 85 -41.92 -39.91 -18.59
CA ARG A 85 -41.97 -39.47 -17.20
C ARG A 85 -40.62 -38.85 -16.76
N SER A 86 -39.47 -39.42 -17.16
CA SER A 86 -38.18 -38.87 -16.82
C SER A 86 -37.89 -37.53 -17.48
N ARG A 87 -38.32 -37.35 -18.74
CA ARG A 87 -38.15 -36.09 -19.47
C ARG A 87 -39.06 -34.97 -19.00
N LEU A 88 -40.31 -35.27 -18.65
CA LEU A 88 -41.25 -34.25 -18.13
C LEU A 88 -40.77 -33.64 -16.81
N GLY A 89 -40.04 -34.41 -15.99
CA GLY A 89 -39.49 -33.90 -14.72
C GLY A 89 -38.34 -32.90 -14.89
N ALA A 90 -37.52 -33.06 -15.88
CA ALA A 90 -36.36 -32.19 -16.13
C ALA A 90 -36.77 -30.83 -16.73
N VAL A 91 -37.77 -30.78 -17.59
CA VAL A 91 -38.27 -29.54 -18.23
C VAL A 91 -38.97 -28.60 -17.22
N ASP A 92 -39.72 -29.18 -16.26
CA ASP A 92 -40.47 -28.39 -15.30
C ASP A 92 -39.58 -27.67 -14.27
N ASP A 93 -38.49 -28.31 -13.81
CA ASP A 93 -37.55 -27.69 -12.85
C ASP A 93 -36.77 -26.49 -13.46
N SER A 94 -36.60 -26.45 -14.79
CA SER A 94 -35.93 -25.35 -15.49
C SER A 94 -36.67 -24.02 -15.47
N ARG A 95 -37.93 -23.99 -15.05
CA ARG A 95 -38.79 -22.79 -14.97
C ARG A 95 -38.75 -22.09 -13.62
N ILE A 96 -38.09 -22.67 -12.62
CA ILE A 96 -38.05 -22.11 -11.27
C ILE A 96 -37.00 -20.99 -11.21
N PRO A 97 -37.34 -19.76 -10.76
CA PRO A 97 -36.36 -18.69 -10.65
C PRO A 97 -35.39 -18.93 -9.50
N LYS A 98 -34.17 -18.46 -9.68
CA LYS A 98 -33.11 -18.46 -8.66
C LYS A 98 -33.13 -17.16 -7.87
N VAL A 99 -33.01 -17.24 -6.54
CA VAL A 99 -32.74 -16.07 -5.69
C VAL A 99 -31.27 -15.73 -5.84
N LEU A 100 -30.96 -14.55 -6.39
CA LEU A 100 -29.60 -14.09 -6.61
C LEU A 100 -29.07 -13.30 -5.43
N VAL A 101 -29.87 -12.33 -4.92
CA VAL A 101 -29.53 -11.53 -3.75
C VAL A 101 -30.75 -11.50 -2.82
N LYS A 102 -30.51 -11.84 -1.56
CA LYS A 102 -31.53 -11.83 -0.51
C LYS A 102 -31.23 -10.73 0.49
N HIS A 103 -32.29 -10.02 0.93
CA HIS A 103 -32.24 -9.07 2.03
C HIS A 103 -33.31 -9.45 3.06
N ASP A 104 -32.93 -9.45 4.34
CA ASP A 104 -33.89 -9.60 5.44
C ASP A 104 -34.27 -8.22 5.99
N LEU A 105 -35.57 -8.03 6.27
CA LEU A 105 -36.07 -6.76 6.84
C LEU A 105 -35.56 -6.50 8.25
N ASN A 106 -35.13 -7.53 8.96
CA ASN A 106 -34.68 -7.46 10.35
C ASN A 106 -33.13 -7.41 10.46
N GLU A 107 -32.40 -7.55 9.34
CA GLU A 107 -30.95 -7.50 9.30
C GLU A 107 -30.45 -6.09 8.93
N LEU A 108 -29.24 -5.77 9.36
CA LEU A 108 -28.55 -4.55 8.95
C LEU A 108 -28.27 -4.60 7.43
N PRO A 109 -28.18 -3.43 6.76
CA PRO A 109 -27.75 -3.37 5.37
C PRO A 109 -26.43 -4.15 5.16
N PRO A 110 -26.27 -4.86 4.03
CA PRO A 110 -25.12 -5.70 3.80
C PRO A 110 -23.81 -4.89 3.80
N PHE A 111 -22.81 -5.39 4.50
CA PHE A 111 -21.42 -4.92 4.42
C PHE A 111 -20.61 -6.03 3.74
N VAL A 112 -20.12 -5.73 2.55
CA VAL A 112 -19.37 -6.69 1.73
C VAL A 112 -17.94 -6.22 1.59
N ASP A 113 -17.00 -7.00 2.16
CA ASP A 113 -15.58 -6.81 1.93
C ASP A 113 -15.17 -7.53 0.64
N ALA A 114 -14.69 -6.76 -0.33
CA ALA A 114 -14.21 -7.21 -1.62
C ALA A 114 -12.71 -6.98 -1.82
N THR A 115 -11.97 -6.87 -0.72
CA THR A 115 -10.51 -6.70 -0.74
C THR A 115 -9.85 -7.90 -1.42
N ALA A 116 -8.95 -7.65 -2.39
CA ALA A 116 -8.18 -8.67 -3.12
C ALA A 116 -9.04 -9.77 -3.77
N THR A 117 -10.29 -9.49 -4.12
CA THR A 117 -11.16 -10.44 -4.81
C THR A 117 -10.83 -10.52 -6.30
N LEU A 118 -11.03 -11.72 -6.90
CA LEU A 118 -10.90 -11.91 -8.34
C LEU A 118 -12.09 -11.28 -9.08
N SER A 119 -11.92 -10.98 -10.37
CA SER A 119 -12.94 -10.34 -11.21
C SER A 119 -14.32 -11.02 -11.13
N GLY A 120 -14.38 -12.35 -11.21
CA GLY A 120 -15.64 -13.10 -11.10
C GLY A 120 -16.28 -12.97 -9.73
N SER A 121 -15.49 -12.93 -8.65
CA SER A 121 -16.01 -12.72 -7.29
C SER A 121 -16.44 -11.27 -7.04
N LEU A 122 -15.84 -10.30 -7.74
CA LEU A 122 -16.22 -8.89 -7.67
C LEU A 122 -17.47 -8.59 -8.50
N LEU A 123 -17.46 -9.00 -9.76
CA LEU A 123 -18.44 -8.60 -10.78
C LEU A 123 -19.53 -9.64 -11.03
N GLY A 124 -19.42 -10.83 -10.44
CA GLY A 124 -20.26 -11.98 -10.70
C GLY A 124 -19.75 -12.86 -11.83
N ASP A 125 -20.23 -14.09 -11.87
CA ASP A 125 -19.82 -15.09 -12.84
C ASP A 125 -20.97 -16.03 -13.18
N VAL A 126 -20.81 -16.79 -14.25
CA VAL A 126 -21.73 -17.88 -14.62
C VAL A 126 -20.95 -19.20 -14.45
N ARG A 127 -21.36 -19.99 -13.46
CA ARG A 127 -20.69 -21.26 -13.15
C ARG A 127 -20.63 -22.19 -14.36
N HIS A 128 -19.50 -22.85 -14.50
CA HIS A 128 -19.35 -23.95 -15.43
C HIS A 128 -20.19 -25.15 -14.99
N ASP A 129 -20.84 -25.83 -15.94
CA ASP A 129 -21.60 -27.06 -15.68
C ASP A 129 -20.69 -28.29 -15.85
N PRO A 130 -20.27 -28.94 -14.75
CA PRO A 130 -19.39 -30.10 -14.84
C PRO A 130 -20.08 -31.37 -15.40
N PHE A 131 -21.41 -31.37 -15.56
CA PHE A 131 -22.19 -32.54 -15.99
C PHE A 131 -22.48 -32.59 -17.50
N GLN A 132 -21.67 -31.97 -18.33
CA GLN A 132 -21.82 -32.05 -19.80
C GLN A 132 -21.87 -33.47 -20.37
N SER A 133 -21.49 -34.49 -19.60
CA SER A 133 -21.49 -35.90 -20.00
C SER A 133 -22.81 -36.63 -19.91
N GLY A 134 -23.88 -36.03 -19.37
CA GLY A 134 -25.17 -36.69 -19.10
C GLY A 134 -26.36 -36.25 -19.94
N GLY A 135 -26.22 -35.25 -20.82
CA GLY A 135 -27.28 -34.83 -21.72
C GLY A 135 -28.36 -33.91 -21.16
N MET A 136 -28.32 -33.56 -19.86
CA MET A 136 -29.17 -32.55 -19.24
C MET A 136 -28.31 -31.40 -18.68
N GLU A 137 -28.41 -30.25 -19.32
CA GLU A 137 -27.68 -29.05 -18.97
C GLU A 137 -28.43 -28.27 -17.89
N THR A 138 -27.69 -27.77 -16.87
CA THR A 138 -28.25 -26.83 -15.90
C THR A 138 -28.61 -25.54 -16.62
N PRO A 139 -29.84 -25.02 -16.47
CA PRO A 139 -30.27 -23.79 -17.12
C PRO A 139 -29.37 -22.60 -16.79
N ALA A 140 -29.17 -21.69 -17.74
CA ALA A 140 -28.26 -20.55 -17.60
C ALA A 140 -28.57 -19.69 -16.38
N HIS A 141 -29.84 -19.46 -16.06
CA HIS A 141 -30.27 -18.66 -14.91
C HIS A 141 -29.87 -19.28 -13.55
N ASP A 142 -29.79 -20.63 -13.45
CA ASP A 142 -29.35 -21.33 -12.24
C ASP A 142 -27.83 -21.28 -12.04
N ARG A 143 -27.07 -21.07 -13.12
CA ARG A 143 -25.61 -20.99 -13.08
C ARG A 143 -25.08 -19.59 -12.73
N VAL A 144 -25.94 -18.55 -12.78
CA VAL A 144 -25.56 -17.17 -12.45
C VAL A 144 -25.22 -17.04 -10.97
N GLU A 145 -24.05 -16.48 -10.66
CA GLU A 145 -23.59 -16.19 -9.30
C GLU A 145 -23.37 -14.69 -9.10
N PRO A 146 -23.86 -14.10 -8.01
CA PRO A 146 -23.72 -12.67 -7.75
C PRO A 146 -22.29 -12.34 -7.33
N GLY A 147 -21.72 -11.29 -7.90
CA GLY A 147 -20.47 -10.70 -7.42
C GLY A 147 -20.66 -9.86 -6.16
N ALA A 148 -19.54 -9.40 -5.58
CA ALA A 148 -19.54 -8.54 -4.40
C ALA A 148 -20.37 -7.26 -4.62
N ILE A 149 -20.31 -6.64 -5.81
CA ILE A 149 -21.09 -5.46 -6.15
C ILE A 149 -22.60 -5.70 -6.05
N HIS A 150 -23.07 -6.89 -6.42
CA HIS A 150 -24.48 -7.25 -6.35
C HIS A 150 -24.92 -7.59 -4.92
N ARG A 151 -24.05 -8.32 -4.18
CA ARG A 151 -24.32 -8.63 -2.76
C ARG A 151 -24.35 -7.38 -1.89
N ALA A 152 -23.58 -6.33 -2.27
CA ALA A 152 -23.56 -5.04 -1.58
C ALA A 152 -24.76 -4.14 -1.93
N HIS A 153 -25.71 -4.60 -2.77
CA HIS A 153 -26.88 -3.80 -3.14
C HIS A 153 -27.63 -3.28 -1.91
N LYS A 154 -27.88 -1.95 -1.87
CA LYS A 154 -28.47 -1.22 -0.72
C LYS A 154 -27.67 -1.30 0.57
N GLY A 155 -26.38 -1.57 0.47
CA GLY A 155 -25.43 -1.63 1.58
C GLY A 155 -24.11 -0.97 1.25
N VAL A 156 -23.02 -1.53 1.77
CA VAL A 156 -21.66 -1.02 1.66
C VAL A 156 -20.78 -2.04 0.95
N LEU A 157 -20.06 -1.59 -0.08
CA LEU A 157 -18.95 -2.29 -0.69
C LEU A 157 -17.65 -1.70 -0.15
N TYR A 158 -16.85 -2.50 0.55
CA TYR A 158 -15.54 -2.12 1.05
C TYR A 158 -14.44 -2.74 0.19
N ILE A 159 -13.46 -1.94 -0.21
CA ILE A 159 -12.29 -2.39 -0.98
C ILE A 159 -11.05 -1.74 -0.38
N ASP A 160 -10.19 -2.53 0.25
CA ASP A 160 -8.85 -2.09 0.62
C ASP A 160 -7.88 -2.29 -0.55
N GLU A 161 -6.85 -1.45 -0.63
CA GLU A 161 -5.86 -1.46 -1.71
C GLU A 161 -6.51 -1.40 -3.10
N ILE A 162 -7.38 -0.42 -3.32
CA ILE A 162 -8.14 -0.25 -4.58
C ILE A 162 -7.25 -0.21 -5.84
N ASN A 163 -5.97 0.12 -5.69
CA ASN A 163 -4.96 0.10 -6.76
C ASN A 163 -4.64 -1.30 -7.29
N LEU A 164 -4.94 -2.36 -6.53
CA LEU A 164 -4.74 -3.74 -6.96
C LEU A 164 -5.79 -4.21 -7.97
N LEU A 165 -6.93 -3.49 -8.08
CA LEU A 165 -7.92 -3.76 -9.10
C LEU A 165 -7.34 -3.47 -10.49
N ARG A 166 -7.54 -4.41 -11.41
CA ARG A 166 -7.17 -4.23 -12.81
C ARG A 166 -7.96 -3.09 -13.44
N LEU A 167 -7.43 -2.50 -14.50
CA LEU A 167 -8.07 -1.39 -15.19
C LEU A 167 -9.50 -1.72 -15.64
N GLU A 168 -9.72 -2.95 -16.12
CA GLU A 168 -11.03 -3.46 -16.55
C GLU A 168 -12.02 -3.54 -15.38
N GLU A 169 -11.58 -3.98 -14.20
CA GLU A 169 -12.38 -4.05 -12.98
C GLU A 169 -12.74 -2.65 -12.47
N GLN A 170 -11.81 -1.70 -12.56
CA GLN A 170 -12.06 -0.30 -12.22
C GLN A 170 -13.10 0.33 -13.17
N GLN A 171 -13.05 0.00 -14.47
CA GLN A 171 -14.05 0.46 -15.44
C GLN A 171 -15.42 -0.16 -15.20
N ALA A 172 -15.47 -1.47 -14.89
CA ALA A 172 -16.71 -2.15 -14.53
C ALA A 172 -17.33 -1.56 -13.26
N LEU A 173 -16.50 -1.27 -12.23
CA LEU A 173 -16.93 -0.62 -10.99
C LEU A 173 -17.49 0.79 -11.26
N LEU A 174 -16.83 1.56 -12.15
CA LEU A 174 -17.31 2.86 -12.58
C LEU A 174 -18.71 2.76 -13.22
N THR A 175 -18.92 1.80 -14.14
CA THR A 175 -20.23 1.56 -14.78
C THR A 175 -21.28 1.17 -13.75
N ALA A 176 -20.94 0.24 -12.85
CA ALA A 176 -21.86 -0.19 -11.77
C ALA A 176 -22.29 0.98 -10.87
N MET A 177 -21.37 1.88 -10.54
CA MET A 177 -21.68 3.09 -9.75
C MET A 177 -22.51 4.12 -10.53
N GLN A 178 -22.37 4.18 -11.86
CA GLN A 178 -23.12 5.11 -12.70
C GLN A 178 -24.56 4.65 -12.90
N ASP A 179 -24.72 3.40 -13.32
CA ASP A 179 -26.00 2.85 -13.74
C ASP A 179 -26.76 2.23 -12.57
N ARG A 180 -26.10 2.03 -11.42
CA ARG A 180 -26.61 1.32 -10.22
C ARG A 180 -27.10 -0.09 -10.54
N ALA A 181 -26.64 -0.63 -11.66
CA ALA A 181 -26.92 -1.96 -12.15
C ALA A 181 -25.76 -2.43 -13.01
N PHE A 182 -25.45 -3.72 -12.95
CA PHE A 182 -24.37 -4.32 -13.73
C PHE A 182 -24.75 -5.73 -14.17
N PRO A 183 -24.60 -6.11 -15.47
CA PRO A 183 -24.93 -7.44 -15.94
C PRO A 183 -23.87 -8.45 -15.50
N ILE A 184 -24.29 -9.65 -15.14
CA ILE A 184 -23.39 -10.77 -14.87
C ILE A 184 -23.15 -11.50 -16.19
N SER A 185 -21.90 -11.71 -16.54
CA SER A 185 -21.50 -12.38 -17.79
C SER A 185 -20.49 -13.48 -17.52
N GLY A 186 -20.63 -14.58 -18.25
CA GLY A 186 -19.69 -15.69 -18.24
C GLY A 186 -19.61 -16.33 -19.63
N ARG A 187 -18.48 -16.97 -19.95
CA ARG A 187 -18.34 -17.70 -21.22
C ARG A 187 -19.19 -18.96 -21.19
N SER A 188 -20.01 -19.17 -22.23
CA SER A 188 -20.66 -20.45 -22.46
C SER A 188 -19.64 -21.41 -23.11
N GLU A 189 -19.41 -22.57 -22.52
CA GLU A 189 -18.45 -23.54 -23.04
C GLU A 189 -18.98 -24.40 -24.21
N ARG A 190 -20.28 -24.38 -24.45
CA ARG A 190 -20.93 -25.18 -25.50
C ARG A 190 -20.73 -24.67 -26.92
N SER A 191 -20.52 -23.41 -27.08
CA SER A 191 -20.19 -22.85 -28.40
C SER A 191 -18.96 -21.96 -28.23
N SER A 192 -18.00 -22.11 -29.09
CA SER A 192 -16.77 -21.30 -29.15
C SER A 192 -17.03 -19.80 -29.38
N GLY A 193 -18.09 -19.23 -28.79
CA GLY A 193 -18.48 -17.84 -28.93
C GLY A 193 -19.74 -17.42 -28.19
N ALA A 194 -20.53 -18.32 -27.60
CA ALA A 194 -21.75 -17.91 -26.89
C ALA A 194 -21.39 -17.38 -25.48
N LEU A 195 -21.76 -16.13 -25.24
CA LEU A 195 -21.62 -15.44 -23.96
C LEU A 195 -22.98 -15.47 -23.26
N THR A 196 -23.07 -16.06 -22.07
CA THR A 196 -24.24 -15.88 -21.20
C THR A 196 -24.11 -14.53 -20.51
N LYS A 197 -25.11 -13.66 -20.69
CA LYS A 197 -25.13 -12.32 -20.09
C LYS A 197 -26.54 -12.03 -19.57
N THR A 198 -26.66 -11.78 -18.27
CA THR A 198 -27.97 -11.44 -17.68
C THR A 198 -28.44 -10.06 -18.13
N GLU A 199 -29.75 -9.78 -17.97
CA GLU A 199 -30.19 -8.40 -17.85
C GLU A 199 -29.42 -7.70 -16.73
N PRO A 200 -29.33 -6.32 -16.74
CA PRO A 200 -28.64 -5.60 -15.67
C PRO A 200 -29.16 -5.94 -14.29
N VAL A 201 -28.29 -6.42 -13.41
CA VAL A 201 -28.61 -6.78 -12.02
C VAL A 201 -28.38 -5.55 -11.14
N PRO A 202 -29.33 -5.18 -10.28
CA PRO A 202 -29.17 -4.03 -9.39
C PRO A 202 -27.95 -4.14 -8.47
N CYS A 203 -27.17 -3.05 -8.39
CA CYS A 203 -25.96 -2.96 -7.57
C CYS A 203 -25.78 -1.52 -7.02
N ASP A 204 -26.82 -0.95 -6.44
CA ASP A 204 -26.78 0.37 -5.80
C ASP A 204 -26.18 0.25 -4.40
N PHE A 205 -24.90 0.63 -4.24
CA PHE A 205 -24.12 0.49 -3.01
C PHE A 205 -23.35 1.77 -2.69
N ILE A 206 -22.94 1.92 -1.45
CA ILE A 206 -21.96 2.93 -1.02
C ILE A 206 -20.57 2.30 -1.12
N LEU A 207 -19.68 2.90 -1.92
CA LEU A 207 -18.29 2.46 -2.01
C LEU A 207 -17.47 3.11 -0.89
N ILE A 208 -16.76 2.28 -0.11
CA ILE A 208 -15.69 2.69 0.78
C ILE A 208 -14.41 2.04 0.27
N ALA A 209 -13.49 2.86 -0.21
CA ALA A 209 -12.21 2.39 -0.74
C ALA A 209 -11.05 2.93 0.08
N ALA A 210 -10.05 2.11 0.30
CA ALA A 210 -8.81 2.50 0.97
C ALA A 210 -7.60 2.17 0.07
N GLY A 211 -6.48 2.83 0.34
CA GLY A 211 -5.22 2.60 -0.36
C GLY A 211 -4.16 3.61 0.03
N ASN A 212 -2.93 3.37 -0.37
CA ASN A 212 -1.81 4.27 -0.16
C ASN A 212 -1.82 5.43 -1.16
N LEU A 213 -1.05 6.50 -0.90
CA LEU A 213 -0.94 7.63 -1.83
C LEU A 213 -0.44 7.22 -3.22
N ASP A 214 0.48 6.25 -3.29
CA ASP A 214 0.99 5.70 -4.55
C ASP A 214 -0.11 4.98 -5.35
N ALA A 215 -1.12 4.45 -4.66
CA ALA A 215 -2.30 3.85 -5.27
C ALA A 215 -3.08 4.82 -6.16
N ILE A 216 -3.03 6.12 -5.86
CA ILE A 216 -3.72 7.15 -6.64
C ILE A 216 -3.18 7.21 -8.08
N GLN A 217 -1.89 6.97 -8.28
CA GLN A 217 -1.27 6.95 -9.61
C GLN A 217 -1.74 5.76 -10.45
N GLY A 218 -2.06 4.62 -9.81
CA GLY A 218 -2.60 3.42 -10.47
C GLY A 218 -4.11 3.44 -10.72
N MET A 219 -4.84 4.44 -10.21
CA MET A 219 -6.29 4.53 -10.38
C MET A 219 -6.68 5.11 -11.74
N HIS A 220 -7.72 4.53 -12.34
CA HIS A 220 -8.32 5.09 -13.55
C HIS A 220 -8.87 6.51 -13.28
N PRO A 221 -8.47 7.53 -14.07
CA PRO A 221 -8.86 8.92 -13.80
C PRO A 221 -10.36 9.15 -13.71
N ALA A 222 -11.17 8.46 -14.53
CA ALA A 222 -12.62 8.58 -14.50
C ALA A 222 -13.24 8.01 -13.21
N LEU A 223 -12.72 6.89 -12.68
CA LEU A 223 -13.17 6.33 -11.41
C LEU A 223 -12.87 7.30 -10.26
N ARG A 224 -11.64 7.83 -10.22
CA ARG A 224 -11.26 8.84 -9.21
C ARG A 224 -12.13 10.09 -9.30
N SER A 225 -12.37 10.59 -10.52
CA SER A 225 -13.27 11.74 -10.73
C SER A 225 -14.69 11.46 -10.22
N ARG A 226 -15.19 10.24 -10.41
CA ARG A 226 -16.51 9.82 -9.92
C ARG A 226 -16.57 9.77 -8.39
N ILE A 227 -15.55 9.19 -7.75
CA ILE A 227 -15.45 9.15 -6.28
C ILE A 227 -15.43 10.57 -5.72
N ARG A 228 -14.64 11.48 -6.28
CA ARG A 228 -14.58 12.88 -5.85
C ARG A 228 -15.87 13.66 -6.09
N GLY A 229 -16.56 13.37 -7.17
CA GLY A 229 -17.80 14.08 -7.54
C GLY A 229 -19.01 13.71 -6.68
N TYR A 230 -19.05 12.52 -6.10
CA TYR A 230 -20.18 12.00 -5.31
C TYR A 230 -19.82 11.62 -3.88
N GLY A 231 -18.57 11.77 -3.48
CA GLY A 231 -18.08 11.36 -2.17
C GLY A 231 -16.95 12.23 -1.66
N TYR A 232 -16.12 11.66 -0.81
CA TYR A 232 -15.03 12.33 -0.12
C TYR A 232 -13.72 11.57 -0.30
N GLU A 233 -12.61 12.29 -0.52
CA GLU A 233 -11.27 11.76 -0.33
C GLU A 233 -10.80 12.17 1.08
N VAL A 234 -10.43 11.20 1.91
CA VAL A 234 -10.01 11.43 3.28
C VAL A 234 -8.55 11.03 3.43
N TYR A 235 -7.70 11.99 3.77
CA TYR A 235 -6.30 11.71 4.10
C TYR A 235 -6.21 11.22 5.55
N VAL A 236 -5.70 10.00 5.73
CA VAL A 236 -5.45 9.42 7.05
C VAL A 236 -4.06 9.83 7.53
N ASN A 237 -4.01 10.59 8.62
CA ASN A 237 -2.75 11.07 9.18
C ASN A 237 -1.86 9.91 9.65
N SER A 238 -0.56 9.99 9.36
CA SER A 238 0.45 9.05 9.87
C SER A 238 0.93 9.39 11.29
N GLU A 239 0.57 10.57 11.79
CA GLU A 239 0.97 11.09 13.09
C GLU A 239 -0.17 11.83 13.81
N MET A 240 -0.08 11.93 15.12
CA MET A 240 -1.01 12.71 15.95
C MET A 240 -0.23 13.62 16.91
N PRO A 241 -0.81 14.76 17.38
CA PRO A 241 -0.19 15.61 18.40
C PRO A 241 0.12 14.84 19.69
N ASP A 242 1.28 15.09 20.27
CA ASP A 242 1.68 14.52 21.57
C ASP A 242 0.99 15.28 22.71
N THR A 243 -0.19 14.82 23.07
CA THR A 243 -0.98 15.35 24.16
C THR A 243 -1.23 14.26 25.22
N SER A 244 -1.53 14.63 26.45
CA SER A 244 -1.88 13.67 27.51
C SER A 244 -3.06 12.77 27.12
N ARG A 245 -4.01 13.27 26.32
CA ARG A 245 -5.13 12.48 25.78
C ARG A 245 -4.64 11.42 24.77
N ASN A 246 -3.75 11.80 23.87
CA ASN A 246 -3.25 10.91 22.81
C ASN A 246 -2.23 9.90 23.38
N ARG A 247 -1.41 10.30 24.36
CA ARG A 247 -0.58 9.35 25.12
C ARG A 247 -1.44 8.26 25.79
N ARG A 248 -2.56 8.65 26.45
CA ARG A 248 -3.50 7.67 27.02
C ARG A 248 -4.12 6.74 25.98
N ARG A 249 -4.39 7.22 24.75
CA ARG A 249 -4.87 6.37 23.65
C ARG A 249 -3.83 5.34 23.23
N LEU A 250 -2.56 5.76 23.14
CA LEU A 250 -1.47 4.86 22.80
C LEU A 250 -1.20 3.84 23.92
N ILE A 251 -1.33 4.22 25.19
CA ILE A 251 -1.26 3.28 26.32
C ILE A 251 -2.40 2.24 26.24
N ARG A 252 -3.61 2.67 25.87
CA ARG A 252 -4.72 1.72 25.63
C ARG A 252 -4.43 0.78 24.47
N PHE A 253 -3.81 1.28 23.42
CA PHE A 253 -3.38 0.44 22.30
C PHE A 253 -2.38 -0.62 22.75
N ILE A 254 -1.36 -0.25 23.56
CA ILE A 254 -0.42 -1.22 24.14
C ILE A 254 -1.16 -2.29 24.94
N ALA A 255 -2.10 -1.88 25.80
CA ALA A 255 -2.90 -2.82 26.58
C ALA A 255 -3.77 -3.74 25.70
N GLN A 256 -4.32 -3.22 24.60
CA GLN A 256 -5.08 -4.03 23.62
C GLN A 256 -4.21 -5.06 22.91
N GLU A 257 -2.98 -4.70 22.52
CA GLU A 257 -2.05 -5.64 21.90
C GLU A 257 -1.66 -6.76 22.88
N VAL A 258 -1.44 -6.44 24.16
CA VAL A 258 -1.17 -7.44 25.21
C VAL A 258 -2.37 -8.38 25.39
N LEU A 259 -3.60 -7.84 25.50
CA LEU A 259 -4.82 -8.65 25.65
C LEU A 259 -5.11 -9.52 24.42
N ARG A 260 -4.82 -9.01 23.23
CA ARG A 260 -5.01 -9.76 21.98
C ARG A 260 -4.14 -11.00 21.90
N ASP A 261 -2.93 -10.94 22.44
CA ASP A 261 -2.01 -12.08 22.46
C ASP A 261 -2.35 -13.08 23.58
N GLN A 262 -3.15 -12.70 24.59
CA GLN A 262 -3.65 -13.64 25.62
C GLN A 262 -4.60 -14.71 25.07
N ASP A 263 -5.23 -14.46 23.91
CA ASP A 263 -6.05 -15.45 23.20
C ASP A 263 -5.20 -16.45 22.39
N THR A 264 -3.88 -16.29 22.37
CA THR A 264 -2.93 -17.17 21.69
C THR A 264 -2.23 -18.12 22.69
N VAL A 265 -1.44 -19.07 22.19
CA VAL A 265 -0.74 -20.10 22.99
C VAL A 265 0.28 -19.53 23.98
N ARG A 266 0.65 -18.26 23.86
CA ARG A 266 1.59 -17.56 24.76
C ARG A 266 0.98 -16.28 25.29
N GLU A 267 0.73 -16.26 26.59
CA GLU A 267 0.38 -15.03 27.31
C GLU A 267 1.63 -14.17 27.52
N ILE A 268 1.66 -12.95 26.97
CA ILE A 268 2.73 -12.00 27.24
C ILE A 268 2.44 -11.24 28.54
N PRO A 269 3.47 -10.98 29.39
CA PRO A 269 3.29 -10.24 30.63
C PRO A 269 2.86 -8.79 30.39
N HIS A 270 2.14 -8.23 31.36
CA HIS A 270 1.80 -6.82 31.35
C HIS A 270 3.04 -5.93 31.39
N PHE A 271 2.92 -4.74 30.79
CA PHE A 271 4.01 -3.77 30.68
C PHE A 271 4.06 -2.87 31.92
N ASP A 272 5.24 -2.70 32.47
CA ASP A 272 5.45 -1.74 33.52
C ASP A 272 5.50 -0.29 33.01
N LYS A 273 5.54 0.69 33.92
CA LYS A 273 5.58 2.10 33.56
C LYS A 273 6.81 2.47 32.74
N SER A 274 7.95 1.84 32.99
CA SER A 274 9.21 2.11 32.30
C SER A 274 9.17 1.62 30.85
N ALA A 275 8.64 0.43 30.62
CA ALA A 275 8.43 -0.13 29.28
C ALA A 275 7.49 0.74 28.44
N VAL A 276 6.36 1.14 29.03
CA VAL A 276 5.40 2.04 28.36
C VAL A 276 6.06 3.37 27.99
N ALA A 277 6.89 3.94 28.87
CA ALA A 277 7.61 5.18 28.57
C ALA A 277 8.53 5.05 27.36
N ILE A 278 9.27 3.93 27.22
CA ILE A 278 10.13 3.66 26.06
C ILE A 278 9.30 3.52 24.78
N ILE A 279 8.14 2.83 24.83
CA ILE A 279 7.27 2.71 23.64
C ILE A 279 6.71 4.08 23.21
N LEU A 280 6.31 4.92 24.17
CA LEU A 280 5.88 6.29 23.88
C LEU A 280 7.00 7.12 23.24
N ARG A 281 8.23 7.00 23.74
CA ARG A 281 9.42 7.65 23.16
C ARG A 281 9.71 7.11 21.75
N GLU A 282 9.57 5.81 21.54
CA GLU A 282 9.70 5.21 20.20
C GLU A 282 8.62 5.72 19.23
N ALA A 283 7.38 5.91 19.70
CA ALA A 283 6.33 6.51 18.90
C ALA A 283 6.63 7.98 18.53
N GLN A 284 7.27 8.76 19.43
CA GLN A 284 7.76 10.11 19.12
C GLN A 284 8.89 10.05 18.07
N ARG A 285 9.87 9.16 18.27
CA ARG A 285 10.99 8.99 17.35
C ARG A 285 10.53 8.62 15.92
N ARG A 286 9.58 7.68 15.81
CA ARG A 286 8.99 7.26 14.52
C ARG A 286 8.11 8.33 13.87
N ALA A 287 7.62 9.30 14.62
CA ALA A 287 6.92 10.45 14.05
C ALA A 287 7.89 11.40 13.32
N GLY A 288 9.20 11.37 13.66
CA GLY A 288 10.23 12.21 13.05
C GLY A 288 10.07 13.71 13.32
N ARG A 289 9.17 14.09 14.23
CA ARG A 289 8.87 15.49 14.59
C ARG A 289 8.60 15.62 16.08
N ARG A 290 9.21 16.62 16.69
CA ARG A 290 8.98 16.94 18.11
C ARG A 290 7.50 17.30 18.34
N GLY A 291 6.92 16.80 19.43
CA GLY A 291 5.52 17.05 19.78
C GLY A 291 4.49 16.24 18.96
N LYS A 292 4.94 15.21 18.26
CA LYS A 292 4.10 14.27 17.52
C LYS A 292 4.31 12.83 17.97
N LEU A 293 3.28 12.00 17.80
CA LEU A 293 3.30 10.55 18.02
C LEU A 293 2.92 9.85 16.72
N SER A 294 3.64 8.82 16.36
CA SER A 294 3.37 8.00 15.19
C SER A 294 2.07 7.21 15.33
N LEU A 295 1.30 7.13 14.26
CA LEU A 295 0.11 6.28 14.12
C LEU A 295 0.40 4.98 13.35
N ARG A 296 1.68 4.63 13.16
CA ARG A 296 2.10 3.33 12.58
C ARG A 296 1.94 2.22 13.61
N LEU A 297 0.68 1.94 13.93
CA LEU A 297 0.33 1.05 15.03
C LEU A 297 0.76 -0.40 14.77
N ARG A 298 0.84 -0.86 13.51
CA ARG A 298 1.31 -2.20 13.15
C ARG A 298 2.76 -2.42 13.61
N GLU A 299 3.64 -1.45 13.38
CA GLU A 299 5.05 -1.52 13.78
C GLU A 299 5.23 -1.40 15.29
N LEU A 300 4.47 -0.50 15.93
CA LEU A 300 4.49 -0.37 17.38
C LEU A 300 3.93 -1.62 18.07
N GLY A 301 2.88 -2.24 17.52
CA GLY A 301 2.34 -3.51 18.00
C GLY A 301 3.34 -4.67 17.84
N GLY A 302 4.11 -4.68 16.73
CA GLY A 302 5.22 -5.61 16.56
C GLY A 302 6.26 -5.48 17.67
N LEU A 303 6.65 -4.24 18.02
CA LEU A 303 7.58 -3.97 19.11
C LEU A 303 7.02 -4.44 20.47
N VAL A 304 5.73 -4.22 20.73
CA VAL A 304 5.05 -4.69 21.95
C VAL A 304 5.12 -6.21 22.06
N ARG A 305 4.77 -6.94 20.99
CA ARG A 305 4.80 -8.41 20.98
C ARG A 305 6.20 -8.96 21.23
N ILE A 306 7.21 -8.48 20.50
CA ILE A 306 8.60 -8.95 20.68
C ILE A 306 9.11 -8.65 22.08
N ALA A 307 8.78 -7.48 22.66
CA ALA A 307 9.17 -7.17 24.03
C ALA A 307 8.48 -8.08 25.06
N GLY A 308 7.23 -8.45 24.82
CA GLY A 308 6.50 -9.43 25.60
C GLY A 308 7.13 -10.83 25.51
N ASP A 309 7.50 -11.28 24.31
CA ASP A 309 8.18 -12.56 24.08
C ASP A 309 9.51 -12.63 24.86
N LEU A 310 10.32 -11.56 24.80
CA LEU A 310 11.57 -11.49 25.56
C LEU A 310 11.34 -11.56 27.08
N ALA A 311 10.27 -10.94 27.59
CA ALA A 311 9.91 -11.04 28.98
C ALA A 311 9.48 -12.46 29.39
N VAL A 312 8.77 -13.16 28.51
CA VAL A 312 8.42 -14.59 28.69
C VAL A 312 9.67 -15.46 28.72
N GLU A 313 10.59 -15.27 27.76
CA GLU A 313 11.86 -16.01 27.70
C GLU A 313 12.72 -15.79 28.95
N ALA A 314 12.72 -14.57 29.49
CA ALA A 314 13.41 -14.22 30.73
C ALA A 314 12.69 -14.70 32.00
N GLY A 315 11.47 -15.27 31.89
CA GLY A 315 10.64 -15.63 33.06
C GLY A 315 10.22 -14.43 33.90
N ALA A 316 10.15 -13.23 33.31
CA ALA A 316 9.87 -11.99 34.02
C ALA A 316 8.36 -11.84 34.27
N PRO A 317 7.92 -11.39 35.47
CA PRO A 317 6.51 -11.20 35.79
C PRO A 317 5.89 -9.99 35.07
N LEU A 318 6.70 -9.04 34.61
CA LEU A 318 6.32 -7.85 33.87
C LEU A 318 7.32 -7.57 32.76
N THR A 319 6.83 -7.00 31.66
CA THR A 319 7.69 -6.49 30.59
C THR A 319 8.28 -5.14 31.00
N SER A 320 9.60 -5.06 31.11
CA SER A 320 10.36 -3.87 31.54
C SER A 320 10.91 -3.06 30.35
N ALA A 321 11.53 -1.92 30.65
CA ALA A 321 12.25 -1.10 29.67
C ALA A 321 13.35 -1.89 28.93
N GLU A 322 14.08 -2.77 29.63
CA GLU A 322 15.14 -3.59 29.02
C GLU A 322 14.60 -4.51 27.93
N HIS A 323 13.44 -5.15 28.17
CA HIS A 323 12.80 -5.99 27.17
C HIS A 323 12.40 -5.18 25.93
N VAL A 324 11.88 -3.96 26.09
CA VAL A 324 11.52 -3.08 24.97
C VAL A 324 12.76 -2.63 24.21
N LEU A 325 13.86 -2.30 24.88
CA LEU A 325 15.14 -1.94 24.23
C LEU A 325 15.75 -3.14 23.51
N GLY A 326 15.68 -4.33 24.09
CA GLY A 326 16.06 -5.59 23.44
C GLY A 326 15.23 -5.86 22.19
N ALA A 327 13.90 -5.74 22.31
CA ALA A 327 12.97 -5.91 21.20
C ALA A 327 13.26 -4.95 20.03
N ARG A 328 13.59 -3.70 20.32
CA ARG A 328 13.96 -2.71 19.30
C ARG A 328 15.21 -3.12 18.49
N ASN A 329 16.16 -3.77 19.14
CA ASN A 329 17.36 -4.26 18.45
C ASN A 329 17.05 -5.48 17.55
N ILE A 330 16.14 -6.35 17.95
CA ILE A 330 15.69 -7.52 17.19
C ILE A 330 14.77 -7.11 16.04
N ALA A 331 13.84 -6.18 16.31
CA ALA A 331 12.85 -5.69 15.35
C ALA A 331 13.39 -4.62 14.38
N LYS A 332 14.72 -4.55 14.16
CA LYS A 332 15.28 -3.61 13.18
C LYS A 332 14.77 -3.93 11.78
N PRO A 333 14.27 -2.94 11.02
CA PRO A 333 13.96 -3.10 9.61
C PRO A 333 15.16 -3.63 8.83
N LEU A 334 14.92 -4.33 7.72
CA LEU A 334 16.00 -4.91 6.89
C LEU A 334 16.96 -3.82 6.39
N GLU A 335 16.43 -2.66 6.01
CA GLU A 335 17.21 -1.50 5.58
C GLU A 335 18.18 -1.04 6.67
N GLN A 336 17.75 -1.03 7.94
CA GLN A 336 18.60 -0.69 9.07
C GLN A 336 19.71 -1.75 9.29
N GLN A 337 19.38 -3.02 9.14
CA GLN A 337 20.35 -4.11 9.25
C GLN A 337 21.39 -4.01 8.12
N VAL A 338 20.96 -3.69 6.91
CA VAL A 338 21.85 -3.46 5.76
C VAL A 338 22.75 -2.25 6.00
N ALA A 339 22.18 -1.13 6.49
CA ALA A 339 22.94 0.07 6.82
C ALA A 339 24.00 -0.19 7.90
N ASP A 340 23.63 -0.93 8.97
CA ASP A 340 24.55 -1.30 10.04
C ASP A 340 25.74 -2.12 9.49
N ARG A 341 25.48 -3.13 8.65
CA ARG A 341 26.53 -3.94 8.01
C ARG A 341 27.39 -3.15 7.04
N MET A 342 26.81 -2.17 6.34
CA MET A 342 27.59 -1.29 5.48
C MET A 342 28.55 -0.41 6.29
N ILE A 343 28.11 0.12 7.42
CA ILE A 343 28.97 0.91 8.32
C ILE A 343 30.13 0.03 8.84
N GLU A 344 29.82 -1.17 9.35
CA GLU A 344 30.82 -2.13 9.83
C GLU A 344 31.86 -2.44 8.73
N ARG A 345 31.40 -2.83 7.54
CA ARG A 345 32.28 -3.15 6.41
C ARG A 345 33.16 -1.97 6.01
N ARG A 346 32.65 -0.75 6.00
CA ARG A 346 33.43 0.43 5.66
C ARG A 346 34.45 0.78 6.73
N GLN A 347 34.16 0.52 7.99
CA GLN A 347 35.12 0.65 9.08
C GLN A 347 36.24 -0.38 8.93
N ASP A 348 35.92 -1.64 8.64
CA ASP A 348 36.91 -2.72 8.45
C ASP A 348 37.88 -2.42 7.30
N TYR A 349 37.38 -1.83 6.21
CA TYR A 349 38.22 -1.45 5.06
C TYR A 349 38.86 -0.06 5.18
N ALA A 350 38.75 0.61 6.34
CA ALA A 350 39.22 1.98 6.56
C ALA A 350 38.72 3.00 5.51
N MET A 351 37.56 2.75 4.91
CA MET A 351 36.98 3.65 3.91
C MET A 351 36.36 4.90 4.56
N LEU A 352 35.97 4.82 5.84
CA LEU A 352 35.50 5.94 6.62
C LEU A 352 36.65 6.66 7.27
N VAL A 353 36.83 7.93 6.90
CA VAL A 353 37.80 8.82 7.52
C VAL A 353 37.07 9.73 8.48
N ASN A 354 37.25 9.51 9.78
CA ASN A 354 36.62 10.25 10.88
C ASN A 354 37.58 11.07 11.72
N SER A 355 38.81 11.29 11.21
CA SER A 355 39.84 12.06 11.88
C SER A 355 40.84 12.65 10.87
N GLY A 356 41.54 13.70 11.27
CA GLY A 356 42.50 14.40 10.41
C GLY A 356 41.83 15.38 9.45
N GLU A 357 42.55 15.71 8.39
CA GLU A 357 42.22 16.78 7.46
C GLU A 357 42.37 16.30 6.02
N ARG A 358 41.48 16.71 5.12
CA ARG A 358 41.53 16.40 3.68
C ARG A 358 41.02 17.57 2.85
N VAL A 359 41.67 17.86 1.74
CA VAL A 359 41.19 18.80 0.74
C VAL A 359 40.23 18.09 -0.19
N GLY A 360 39.08 18.70 -0.48
CA GLY A 360 38.09 18.17 -1.43
C GLY A 360 37.34 16.93 -0.95
N ARG A 361 37.45 16.51 0.32
CA ARG A 361 36.70 15.35 0.85
C ARG A 361 35.84 15.73 2.05
N VAL A 362 34.57 15.34 2.01
CA VAL A 362 33.56 15.61 3.05
C VAL A 362 32.75 14.35 3.36
N ASN A 363 32.46 14.12 4.62
CA ASN A 363 31.55 13.06 5.03
C ASN A 363 30.10 13.57 4.92
N GLY A 364 29.37 13.07 3.91
CA GLY A 364 27.95 13.31 3.71
C GLY A 364 27.08 12.29 4.41
N LEU A 365 25.82 12.62 4.64
CA LEU A 365 24.84 11.74 5.26
C LEU A 365 23.64 11.53 4.32
N ALA A 366 23.28 10.27 4.11
CA ALA A 366 22.16 9.86 3.28
C ALA A 366 21.21 8.93 4.05
N VAL A 367 20.07 8.60 3.46
CA VAL A 367 19.13 7.60 3.95
C VAL A 367 18.93 6.52 2.90
N LEU A 368 18.82 5.27 3.35
CA LEU A 368 18.39 4.13 2.54
C LEU A 368 16.87 4.00 2.64
N GLY A 369 16.22 3.55 1.56
CA GLY A 369 14.79 3.23 1.57
C GLY A 369 13.86 4.40 1.26
N ALA A 370 14.36 5.60 0.94
CA ALA A 370 13.53 6.75 0.60
C ALA A 370 12.57 6.50 -0.59
N ASN A 371 12.98 5.65 -1.54
CA ASN A 371 12.22 5.33 -2.76
C ASN A 371 11.34 4.07 -2.64
N SER A 372 11.42 3.33 -1.55
CA SER A 372 10.68 2.07 -1.38
C SER A 372 9.29 2.23 -0.74
N GLY A 373 8.82 3.47 -0.52
CA GLY A 373 7.54 3.73 0.19
C GLY A 373 7.57 3.27 1.66
N LEU A 374 8.70 2.75 2.12
CA LEU A 374 8.95 2.35 3.49
C LEU A 374 9.32 3.59 4.30
N SER A 375 8.70 3.71 5.44
CA SER A 375 8.70 4.92 6.24
C SER A 375 9.84 5.02 7.25
N ASP A 376 10.66 3.98 7.40
CA ASP A 376 11.79 3.95 8.30
C ASP A 376 13.06 4.27 7.53
N PHE A 377 13.53 5.50 7.71
CA PHE A 377 14.80 5.94 7.14
C PHE A 377 15.95 5.29 7.90
N SER A 378 16.81 4.57 7.19
CA SER A 378 18.06 4.06 7.71
C SER A 378 19.20 4.95 7.24
N GLY A 379 19.84 5.64 8.18
CA GLY A 379 20.94 6.55 7.88
C GLY A 379 22.22 5.81 7.49
N ILE A 380 22.96 6.38 6.56
CA ILE A 380 24.33 5.96 6.20
C ILE A 380 25.24 7.19 6.05
N MET A 381 26.53 7.01 6.29
CA MET A 381 27.55 8.01 6.01
C MET A 381 28.20 7.70 4.66
N LEU A 382 28.23 8.70 3.77
CA LEU A 382 28.78 8.60 2.42
C LEU A 382 29.85 9.69 2.23
N PRO A 383 31.13 9.33 2.05
CA PRO A 383 32.17 10.30 1.67
C PRO A 383 31.90 10.84 0.26
N VAL A 384 32.00 12.15 0.11
CA VAL A 384 31.98 12.86 -1.16
C VAL A 384 33.35 13.44 -1.43
N GLU A 385 33.89 13.16 -2.61
CA GLU A 385 35.19 13.69 -3.04
C GLU A 385 35.00 14.60 -4.25
N ALA A 386 35.68 15.74 -4.25
CA ALA A 386 35.73 16.67 -5.36
C ALA A 386 37.18 16.92 -5.77
N LEU A 387 37.41 16.88 -7.08
CA LEU A 387 38.65 17.28 -7.72
C LEU A 387 38.36 18.38 -8.72
N VAL A 388 39.12 19.48 -8.65
CA VAL A 388 38.98 20.64 -9.54
C VAL A 388 40.28 20.78 -10.32
N THR A 389 40.18 20.80 -11.65
CA THR A 389 41.33 20.97 -12.56
C THR A 389 41.03 22.10 -13.55
N PRO A 390 42.07 22.87 -13.99
CA PRO A 390 41.84 23.90 -15.01
C PRO A 390 41.33 23.30 -16.31
N SER A 391 40.28 23.91 -16.88
CA SER A 391 39.70 23.46 -18.15
C SER A 391 40.54 23.92 -19.33
N GLN A 392 40.80 23.04 -20.28
CA GLN A 392 41.50 23.38 -21.53
C GLN A 392 40.47 23.86 -22.58
N GLY A 393 40.39 25.15 -22.83
CA GLY A 393 39.61 25.71 -23.94
C GLY A 393 38.28 26.41 -23.58
N GLY A 394 38.08 26.80 -22.33
CA GLY A 394 36.99 27.72 -21.96
C GLY A 394 35.59 27.11 -22.01
N GLY A 395 35.41 25.96 -21.42
CA GLY A 395 34.09 25.28 -21.32
C GLY A 395 34.11 24.17 -20.30
N GLY A 396 34.40 24.54 -19.04
CA GLY A 396 34.50 23.59 -17.92
C GLY A 396 33.32 22.67 -17.78
N LYS A 397 33.58 21.41 -17.54
CA LYS A 397 32.56 20.36 -17.41
C LYS A 397 32.44 19.86 -15.98
N ILE A 398 31.24 19.53 -15.58
CA ILE A 398 31.00 18.88 -14.30
C ILE A 398 30.74 17.40 -14.55
N HIS A 399 31.61 16.57 -14.00
CA HIS A 399 31.54 15.12 -14.05
C HIS A 399 31.15 14.58 -12.68
N ALA A 400 29.95 14.06 -12.55
CA ALA A 400 29.47 13.44 -11.31
C ALA A 400 29.35 11.92 -11.50
N THR A 401 30.01 11.15 -10.61
CA THR A 401 30.02 9.68 -10.63
C THR A 401 29.56 9.11 -9.30
N GLY A 402 29.13 7.83 -9.29
CA GLY A 402 28.66 7.16 -8.07
C GLY A 402 27.16 6.91 -8.02
N GLY A 403 26.48 6.70 -9.18
CA GLY A 403 25.08 6.28 -9.21
C GLY A 403 24.09 7.37 -8.81
N LEU A 404 24.37 8.62 -9.15
CA LEU A 404 23.54 9.79 -8.82
C LEU A 404 22.20 9.76 -9.58
N SER A 405 21.12 9.99 -8.85
CA SER A 405 19.82 10.29 -9.45
C SER A 405 19.81 11.63 -10.18
N ASP A 406 18.79 11.87 -11.02
CA ASP A 406 18.67 13.13 -11.75
C ASP A 406 18.54 14.34 -10.80
N LEU A 407 17.84 14.19 -9.66
CA LEU A 407 17.77 15.22 -8.62
C LEU A 407 19.13 15.59 -8.03
N ALA A 408 20.00 14.59 -7.81
CA ALA A 408 21.34 14.84 -7.32
C ALA A 408 22.23 15.54 -8.38
N LYS A 409 22.03 15.25 -9.67
CA LYS A 409 22.69 15.98 -10.77
C LYS A 409 22.22 17.43 -10.87
N GLU A 410 20.92 17.68 -10.69
CA GLU A 410 20.38 19.05 -10.60
C GLU A 410 20.97 19.81 -9.40
N SER A 411 21.11 19.15 -8.25
CA SER A 411 21.79 19.73 -7.08
C SER A 411 23.20 20.19 -7.39
N VAL A 412 23.99 19.40 -8.13
CA VAL A 412 25.34 19.78 -8.56
C VAL A 412 25.31 21.04 -9.44
N THR A 413 24.35 21.13 -10.34
CA THR A 413 24.18 22.31 -11.21
C THR A 413 23.82 23.56 -10.39
N ASN A 414 22.90 23.43 -9.43
CA ASN A 414 22.52 24.54 -8.53
C ASN A 414 23.69 24.99 -7.66
N VAL A 415 24.41 24.03 -7.07
CA VAL A 415 25.62 24.30 -6.29
C VAL A 415 26.67 25.06 -7.11
N SER A 416 26.86 24.68 -8.38
CA SER A 416 27.80 25.35 -9.27
C SER A 416 27.46 26.84 -9.47
N ALA A 417 26.17 27.16 -9.62
CA ALA A 417 25.71 28.55 -9.72
C ALA A 417 25.97 29.35 -8.44
N VAL A 418 25.74 28.72 -7.27
CA VAL A 418 26.02 29.33 -5.96
C VAL A 418 27.53 29.57 -5.79
N ILE A 419 28.38 28.60 -6.12
CA ILE A 419 29.82 28.72 -6.01
C ILE A 419 30.36 29.85 -6.89
N LYS A 420 29.95 29.92 -8.16
CA LYS A 420 30.33 31.02 -9.07
C LYS A 420 30.01 32.37 -8.47
N LYS A 421 28.84 32.50 -7.86
CA LYS A 421 28.41 33.76 -7.24
C LYS A 421 29.19 34.09 -5.97
N LEU A 422 29.49 33.10 -5.15
CA LEU A 422 30.10 33.29 -3.83
C LEU A 422 31.61 33.44 -3.90
N THR A 423 32.31 32.69 -4.74
CA THR A 423 33.78 32.71 -4.83
C THR A 423 34.30 33.74 -5.84
N GLY A 424 33.45 34.20 -6.73
CA GLY A 424 33.85 35.08 -7.84
C GLY A 424 34.65 34.37 -8.95
N LYS A 425 34.91 33.10 -8.81
CA LYS A 425 35.60 32.29 -9.82
C LYS A 425 34.58 31.74 -10.83
N ASP A 426 34.90 31.86 -12.11
CA ASP A 426 34.07 31.25 -13.15
C ASP A 426 34.27 29.75 -13.18
N ILE A 427 33.24 28.99 -12.85
CA ILE A 427 33.28 27.52 -12.85
C ILE A 427 33.53 26.98 -14.26
N SER A 428 33.18 27.76 -15.31
CA SER A 428 33.51 27.40 -16.70
C SER A 428 35.02 27.36 -17.02
N ASP A 429 35.86 27.91 -16.15
CA ASP A 429 37.31 27.81 -16.28
C ASP A 429 37.89 26.51 -15.70
N TYR A 430 37.04 25.67 -15.07
CA TYR A 430 37.47 24.46 -14.37
C TYR A 430 36.65 23.24 -14.77
N ASP A 431 37.33 22.09 -14.88
CA ASP A 431 36.68 20.80 -14.93
C ASP A 431 36.52 20.28 -13.48
N ILE A 432 35.29 20.01 -13.07
CA ILE A 432 34.94 19.58 -11.71
C ILE A 432 34.52 18.13 -11.74
N HIS A 433 35.25 17.29 -11.03
CA HIS A 433 34.92 15.87 -10.84
C HIS A 433 34.41 15.67 -9.43
N ILE A 434 33.22 15.09 -9.31
CA ILE A 434 32.59 14.76 -8.03
C ILE A 434 32.36 13.26 -8.00
N GLN A 435 32.80 12.62 -6.93
CA GLN A 435 32.59 11.20 -6.71
C GLN A 435 31.92 10.96 -5.35
N PHE A 436 30.82 10.21 -5.35
CA PHE A 436 30.30 9.59 -4.16
C PHE A 436 30.99 8.25 -4.00
N VAL A 437 31.75 8.08 -2.90
CA VAL A 437 32.60 6.90 -2.67
C VAL A 437 31.76 5.72 -2.22
N ASP A 438 30.65 5.44 -2.90
CA ASP A 438 29.90 4.17 -2.89
C ASP A 438 28.80 4.18 -3.94
N THR A 439 28.42 2.99 -4.40
CA THR A 439 27.61 2.80 -5.62
C THR A 439 26.12 2.53 -5.35
N HIS A 440 25.63 2.71 -4.14
CA HIS A 440 24.23 2.37 -3.79
C HIS A 440 23.18 3.43 -4.13
N GLY A 441 23.51 4.37 -5.01
CA GLY A 441 22.59 5.41 -5.48
C GLY A 441 22.21 6.42 -4.39
N VAL A 442 22.62 7.67 -4.57
CA VAL A 442 22.16 8.78 -3.73
C VAL A 442 20.98 9.41 -4.43
N ASP A 443 19.85 9.45 -3.74
CA ASP A 443 18.65 10.12 -4.22
C ASP A 443 18.34 11.35 -3.37
N GLY A 444 17.94 12.43 -4.06
CA GLY A 444 17.56 13.68 -3.42
C GLY A 444 18.68 14.72 -3.35
N ASP A 445 18.26 15.92 -2.94
CA ASP A 445 19.06 17.15 -2.87
C ASP A 445 19.77 17.35 -1.52
N SER A 446 19.60 16.43 -0.58
CA SER A 446 20.09 16.53 0.80
C SER A 446 21.63 16.50 0.94
N ALA A 447 22.35 16.19 -0.14
CA ALA A 447 23.81 16.23 -0.20
C ALA A 447 24.36 17.59 -0.73
N SER A 448 23.49 18.57 -1.04
CA SER A 448 23.91 19.82 -1.70
C SER A 448 24.97 20.59 -0.90
N ILE A 449 24.83 20.72 0.43
CA ILE A 449 25.86 21.40 1.24
C ILE A 449 27.17 20.60 1.28
N THR A 450 27.10 19.26 1.25
CA THR A 450 28.27 18.39 1.22
C THR A 450 29.05 18.56 -0.09
N ILE A 451 28.33 18.58 -1.21
CA ILE A 451 28.90 18.80 -2.56
C ILE A 451 29.53 20.21 -2.63
N ALA A 452 28.80 21.23 -2.18
CA ALA A 452 29.29 22.61 -2.18
C ALA A 452 30.59 22.76 -1.38
N THR A 453 30.62 22.17 -0.17
CA THR A 453 31.78 22.19 0.71
C THR A 453 33.00 21.49 0.09
N ALA A 454 32.78 20.32 -0.53
CA ALA A 454 33.84 19.59 -1.21
C ALA A 454 34.43 20.37 -2.39
N ILE A 455 33.61 20.95 -3.23
CA ILE A 455 34.04 21.75 -4.38
C ILE A 455 34.79 23.02 -3.92
N ILE A 456 34.25 23.76 -2.95
CA ILE A 456 34.88 24.99 -2.44
C ILE A 456 36.24 24.66 -1.82
N SER A 457 36.32 23.59 -1.02
CA SER A 457 37.59 23.12 -0.46
C SER A 457 38.63 22.78 -1.54
N ALA A 458 38.23 22.05 -2.59
CA ALA A 458 39.12 21.71 -3.70
C ALA A 458 39.54 22.95 -4.52
N LEU A 459 38.60 23.90 -4.76
CA LEU A 459 38.83 25.10 -5.55
C LEU A 459 39.73 26.11 -4.83
N GLU A 460 39.60 26.26 -3.51
CA GLU A 460 40.37 27.18 -2.68
C GLU A 460 41.58 26.49 -2.02
N ASN A 461 41.72 25.16 -2.20
CA ASN A 461 42.78 24.32 -1.59
C ASN A 461 42.82 24.45 -0.06
N ILE A 462 41.63 24.54 0.59
CA ILE A 462 41.52 24.63 2.05
C ILE A 462 41.05 23.29 2.60
N PRO A 463 41.78 22.67 3.55
CA PRO A 463 41.43 21.36 4.08
C PRO A 463 40.18 21.40 4.95
N ILE A 464 39.42 20.29 4.91
CA ILE A 464 38.20 20.06 5.70
C ILE A 464 38.56 19.07 6.81
N ARG A 465 38.05 19.33 8.02
CA ARG A 465 38.11 18.41 9.13
C ARG A 465 37.29 17.15 8.87
N GLN A 466 37.86 15.97 9.13
CA GLN A 466 37.22 14.70 8.83
C GLN A 466 36.41 14.10 10.01
N ASP A 467 36.52 14.67 11.22
CA ASP A 467 35.68 14.32 12.38
C ASP A 467 34.29 14.98 12.34
N LEU A 468 33.95 15.56 11.19
CA LEU A 468 32.70 16.24 10.90
C LEU A 468 31.93 15.52 9.77
N ALA A 469 30.62 15.42 9.91
CA ALA A 469 29.71 15.03 8.83
C ALA A 469 28.62 16.09 8.64
N MET A 470 28.02 16.12 7.47
CA MET A 470 26.98 17.12 7.18
C MET A 470 25.88 16.59 6.27
N THR A 471 24.70 17.22 6.37
CA THR A 471 23.57 17.01 5.48
C THR A 471 22.73 18.26 5.40
N GLY A 472 22.20 18.57 4.23
CA GLY A 472 21.33 19.73 3.99
C GLY A 472 21.16 19.97 2.49
N SER A 473 19.98 20.44 2.10
CA SER A 473 19.75 21.00 0.76
C SER A 473 20.24 22.44 0.71
N LEU A 474 20.55 22.95 -0.47
CA LEU A 474 21.07 24.30 -0.68
C LEU A 474 20.21 25.06 -1.68
N SER A 475 19.69 26.22 -1.27
CA SER A 475 19.01 27.12 -2.18
C SER A 475 20.02 27.80 -3.12
N VAL A 476 19.56 28.30 -4.27
CA VAL A 476 20.37 29.10 -5.21
C VAL A 476 20.85 30.44 -4.61
N ARG A 477 20.42 30.78 -3.41
CA ARG A 477 20.85 31.96 -2.66
C ARG A 477 21.93 31.67 -1.65
N GLY A 478 22.22 30.38 -1.35
CA GLY A 478 23.17 29.96 -0.34
C GLY A 478 22.55 29.65 1.02
N GLU A 479 21.21 29.61 1.11
CA GLU A 479 20.48 29.22 2.33
C GLU A 479 20.43 27.70 2.45
N VAL A 480 20.59 27.18 3.67
CA VAL A 480 20.52 25.74 3.98
C VAL A 480 19.07 25.36 4.27
N LEU A 481 18.52 24.49 3.44
CA LEU A 481 17.13 24.08 3.47
C LEU A 481 16.95 22.75 4.25
N PRO A 482 15.75 22.54 4.86
CA PRO A 482 15.46 21.33 5.63
C PRO A 482 15.42 20.07 4.74
N ILE A 483 15.73 18.94 5.38
CA ILE A 483 15.83 17.63 4.72
C ILE A 483 15.07 16.54 5.51
N GLY A 484 14.80 15.39 4.86
CA GLY A 484 14.18 14.25 5.52
C GLY A 484 15.16 13.35 6.26
N GLY A 485 14.66 12.64 7.28
CA GLY A 485 15.40 11.59 7.99
C GLY A 485 16.59 12.07 8.83
N VAL A 486 16.56 13.31 9.34
CA VAL A 486 17.68 13.93 10.05
C VAL A 486 18.15 13.10 11.25
N THR A 487 17.24 12.57 12.07
CA THR A 487 17.59 11.74 13.23
C THR A 487 18.38 10.49 12.83
N ALA A 488 17.91 9.75 11.82
CA ALA A 488 18.59 8.55 11.33
C ALA A 488 19.99 8.87 10.75
N LYS A 489 20.14 10.01 10.08
CA LYS A 489 21.42 10.50 9.55
C LYS A 489 22.41 10.81 10.68
N ILE A 490 21.93 11.49 11.74
CA ILE A 490 22.77 11.80 12.92
C ILE A 490 23.22 10.51 13.62
N GLU A 491 22.29 9.57 13.84
CA GLU A 491 22.62 8.28 14.46
C GLU A 491 23.63 7.47 13.63
N ALA A 492 23.56 7.54 12.31
CA ALA A 492 24.54 6.89 11.43
C ALA A 492 25.93 7.53 11.52
N ALA A 493 26.01 8.85 11.57
CA ALA A 493 27.26 9.58 11.78
C ALA A 493 27.89 9.23 13.13
N ALA A 494 27.09 9.17 14.20
CA ALA A 494 27.54 8.77 15.53
C ALA A 494 28.13 7.34 15.51
N ARG A 495 27.44 6.38 14.89
CA ARG A 495 27.96 5.00 14.72
C ARG A 495 29.23 4.93 13.88
N SER A 496 29.40 5.86 12.96
CA SER A 496 30.62 5.96 12.13
C SER A 496 31.81 6.63 12.85
N GLY A 497 31.63 7.06 14.11
CA GLY A 497 32.67 7.66 14.94
C GLY A 497 32.94 9.14 14.66
N VAL A 498 32.02 9.84 14.00
CA VAL A 498 32.10 11.29 13.77
C VAL A 498 31.68 12.03 15.03
N LYS A 499 32.34 13.15 15.33
CA LYS A 499 32.11 13.94 16.55
C LYS A 499 31.16 15.12 16.35
N THR A 500 31.22 15.78 15.20
CA THR A 500 30.43 16.98 14.89
C THR A 500 29.54 16.74 13.69
N ILE A 501 28.27 17.09 13.78
CA ILE A 501 27.28 16.88 12.72
C ILE A 501 26.60 18.19 12.39
N VAL A 502 26.75 18.67 11.16
CA VAL A 502 26.15 19.91 10.66
C VAL A 502 24.81 19.58 9.99
N VAL A 503 23.74 20.21 10.47
CA VAL A 503 22.36 20.01 9.99
C VAL A 503 21.66 21.34 9.80
N PRO A 504 20.62 21.40 8.94
CA PRO A 504 19.81 22.62 8.81
C PRO A 504 19.14 22.99 10.14
N ARG A 505 19.16 24.26 10.53
CA ARG A 505 18.50 24.75 11.77
C ARG A 505 17.00 24.44 11.80
N ALA A 506 16.36 24.49 10.66
CA ALA A 506 14.94 24.14 10.53
C ALA A 506 14.65 22.68 10.93
N ASN A 507 15.63 21.75 10.83
CA ASN A 507 15.48 20.37 11.24
C ASN A 507 15.74 20.10 12.72
N MET A 508 16.20 21.08 13.52
CA MET A 508 16.46 20.86 14.95
C MET A 508 15.22 20.40 15.72
N GLN A 509 14.04 20.85 15.28
CA GLN A 509 12.77 20.38 15.84
C GLN A 509 12.47 18.89 15.57
N ASP A 510 13.11 18.29 14.57
CA ASP A 510 12.90 16.90 14.14
C ASP A 510 13.96 15.96 14.74
N VAL A 511 14.97 16.52 15.42
CA VAL A 511 16.06 15.74 16.04
C VAL A 511 15.59 15.12 17.35
N LEU A 512 15.46 13.79 17.36
CA LEU A 512 15.07 12.98 18.51
C LEU A 512 16.05 11.81 18.65
N LEU A 513 17.20 12.10 19.23
CA LEU A 513 18.27 11.10 19.39
C LEU A 513 17.90 10.07 20.46
N ASP A 514 18.45 8.90 20.30
CA ASP A 514 18.52 7.90 21.36
C ASP A 514 19.55 8.33 22.41
N ASP A 515 19.27 8.12 23.71
CA ASP A 515 20.14 8.50 24.85
C ASP A 515 21.59 8.07 24.64
N ARG A 516 21.82 6.89 24.04
CA ARG A 516 23.17 6.38 23.73
C ARG A 516 23.97 7.23 22.75
N PHE A 517 23.32 8.09 21.95
CA PHE A 517 23.98 8.93 20.95
C PHE A 517 24.06 10.41 21.38
N GLU A 518 23.25 10.83 22.38
CA GLU A 518 23.22 12.22 22.84
C GLU A 518 24.59 12.72 23.30
N ASP A 519 25.36 11.87 24.00
CA ASP A 519 26.70 12.21 24.49
C ASP A 519 27.84 11.91 23.50
N MET A 520 27.53 11.25 22.37
CA MET A 520 28.54 10.85 21.39
C MET A 520 28.86 11.91 20.35
N VAL A 521 27.91 12.80 20.06
CA VAL A 521 28.01 13.76 18.96
C VAL A 521 27.50 15.13 19.32
N GLU A 522 28.14 16.14 18.78
CA GLU A 522 27.71 17.53 18.81
C GLU A 522 26.91 17.85 17.53
N VAL A 523 25.66 18.25 17.67
CA VAL A 523 24.80 18.64 16.54
C VAL A 523 24.84 20.15 16.37
N VAL A 524 25.37 20.62 15.25
CA VAL A 524 25.50 22.03 14.91
C VAL A 524 24.42 22.41 13.91
N ALA A 525 23.62 23.41 14.28
CA ALA A 525 22.54 23.93 13.44
C ALA A 525 23.02 25.12 12.60
N VAL A 526 22.79 25.09 11.30
CA VAL A 526 23.22 26.13 10.34
C VAL A 526 22.06 26.59 9.47
N ASP A 527 22.11 27.86 9.05
CA ASP A 527 21.13 28.48 8.16
C ASP A 527 21.72 28.80 6.79
N THR A 528 23.03 28.99 6.69
CA THR A 528 23.71 29.45 5.48
C THR A 528 24.98 28.67 5.17
N LEU A 529 25.44 28.73 3.92
CA LEU A 529 26.63 28.03 3.46
C LEU A 529 27.92 28.58 4.12
N ASP A 530 27.99 29.87 4.45
CA ASP A 530 29.12 30.47 5.17
C ASP A 530 29.25 29.89 6.58
N GLU A 531 28.13 29.70 7.31
CA GLU A 531 28.13 29.00 8.60
C GLU A 531 28.66 27.56 8.44
N VAL A 532 28.26 26.83 7.39
CA VAL A 532 28.79 25.50 7.09
C VAL A 532 30.32 25.55 6.93
N MET A 533 30.83 26.54 6.16
CA MET A 533 32.28 26.70 5.94
C MET A 533 33.01 27.06 7.23
N GLN A 534 32.41 27.82 8.13
CA GLN A 534 33.02 28.14 9.43
C GLN A 534 33.28 26.88 10.26
N TYR A 535 32.39 25.90 10.25
CA TYR A 535 32.57 24.66 10.99
C TYR A 535 33.42 23.62 10.25
N ALA A 536 33.31 23.54 8.93
CA ALA A 536 33.90 22.51 8.12
C ALA A 536 35.38 22.77 7.80
N LEU A 537 35.73 24.01 7.45
CA LEU A 537 37.08 24.39 7.04
C LEU A 537 38.01 24.64 8.24
N ILE A 538 39.27 24.25 8.12
CA ILE A 538 40.26 24.48 9.16
C ILE A 538 40.72 25.92 9.14
N LYS A 539 41.04 26.48 10.32
CA LYS A 539 41.49 27.86 10.46
C LYS A 539 42.82 28.09 9.67
N HIS A 540 42.70 28.80 8.59
CA HIS A 540 43.82 29.27 7.74
C HIS A 540 43.56 30.73 7.41
N GLU A 541 44.56 31.54 7.13
CA GLU A 541 44.37 32.96 6.69
C GLU A 541 43.41 33.06 5.49
N GLN A 542 43.49 32.08 4.58
CA GLN A 542 42.58 31.96 3.44
C GLN A 542 41.10 31.70 3.83
N LYS A 543 40.85 31.03 4.96
CA LYS A 543 39.50 30.79 5.47
C LYS A 543 38.81 32.09 5.89
N ALA A 544 39.50 32.95 6.66
CA ALA A 544 38.94 34.21 7.11
C ALA A 544 38.50 35.11 5.90
N SER A 545 39.40 35.25 4.90
CA SER A 545 39.09 35.96 3.66
C SER A 545 37.93 35.34 2.84
N LEU A 546 37.80 34.00 2.85
CA LEU A 546 36.67 33.33 2.16
C LEU A 546 35.36 33.55 2.88
N VAL A 547 35.32 33.38 4.22
CA VAL A 547 34.10 33.55 5.03
C VAL A 547 33.62 35.00 4.94
N GLU A 548 34.48 36.01 5.07
CA GLU A 548 34.13 37.40 4.91
C GLU A 548 33.51 37.70 3.52
N ARG A 549 34.05 37.09 2.45
CA ARG A 549 33.47 37.21 1.10
C ARG A 549 32.11 36.59 0.99
N LEU A 550 31.88 35.43 1.60
CA LEU A 550 30.61 34.72 1.61
C LEU A 550 29.54 35.52 2.37
N GLU A 551 29.86 36.00 3.58
CA GLU A 551 28.99 36.88 4.40
C GLU A 551 28.58 38.13 3.63
N ALA A 552 29.52 38.85 3.04
CA ALA A 552 29.25 40.08 2.28
C ALA A 552 28.34 39.85 1.06
N VAL A 553 28.35 38.67 0.48
CA VAL A 553 27.47 38.33 -0.65
C VAL A 553 26.07 37.93 -0.16
N ILE A 554 25.99 37.14 0.92
CA ILE A 554 24.70 36.70 1.50
C ILE A 554 23.94 37.89 2.08
N ASP A 555 24.60 38.78 2.81
CA ASP A 555 23.98 40.02 3.35
C ASP A 555 23.40 40.93 2.27
N ARG A 556 24.00 40.97 1.08
CA ARG A 556 23.44 41.71 -0.07
C ARG A 556 22.19 41.06 -0.67
N LEU A 557 21.97 39.77 -0.41
CA LEU A 557 20.87 38.99 -0.98
C LEU A 557 19.66 38.87 -0.07
N THR A 558 19.82 39.08 1.24
CA THR A 558 18.79 38.94 2.27
C THR A 558 18.52 40.19 3.07
N PRO A 559 18.08 41.32 2.43
CA PRO A 559 17.76 42.53 3.17
C PRO A 559 16.60 42.39 4.17
N GLU A 560 15.75 41.37 4.01
CA GLU A 560 14.54 41.19 4.80
C GLU A 560 14.72 40.31 6.08
N MET A 561 15.81 39.58 6.24
CA MET A 561 16.03 38.75 7.45
C MET A 561 16.62 39.58 8.62
N GLN A 562 17.28 40.68 8.38
CA GLN A 562 17.79 41.55 9.45
C GLN A 562 16.70 42.18 10.33
N SER A 563 15.47 42.33 9.81
CA SER A 563 14.33 42.87 10.58
C SER A 563 13.70 41.84 11.56
N LYS A 564 13.96 40.55 11.40
CA LYS A 564 13.40 39.53 12.27
C LYS A 564 14.30 39.14 13.46
N ILE A 565 15.60 39.40 13.38
CA ILE A 565 16.56 39.12 14.48
C ILE A 565 16.58 40.23 15.53
N SER A 566 16.12 41.44 15.21
CA SER A 566 16.03 42.54 16.18
C SER A 566 14.75 42.55 17.02
N LEU A 567 13.88 41.52 16.95
CA LEU A 567 12.60 41.45 17.62
C LEU A 567 12.44 40.18 18.49
N VAL A 568 13.54 39.56 18.90
CA VAL A 568 13.53 38.48 19.94
C VAL A 568 14.49 38.84 21.04
#